data_2e1dc9b01fe9e3f8b763c0b2c8fbd075
#
_entry.id   2e1dc9b01fe9e3f8b763c0b2c8fbd075
#
_cell.length_a   1.000
_cell.length_b   1.000
_cell.length_c   1.000
_cell.angle_alpha   90.00
_cell.angle_beta   90.00
_cell.angle_gamma   90.00
#
_symmetry.space_group_name_H-M   'P 1'
#
loop_
_entity.id
_entity.type
_entity.pdbx_description
1 polymer ?
#
loop_
_entity_poly.entity_id
_entity_poly.type
_entity_poly.pdbx_seq_one_letter_code
_entity_poly.pdbx_strand_id
1 'polypeptide(L)'
;MQIPANVRVKKFPWTIMPILSKYTAHAIYPNIYLPLDIYEDLQRKHPDSKNVSILVHEQTHIEKQNQIGWLLWGFKYCFVGSFRLNEELEAIKSSMKYLKSKGKNYDIDKRARALSGYLYLWCVDYKTAKARLEKAWSEA
;
A
#
# COMPACT_ATOMS: atom_id res chain seq x y z
N MET A 1 -12.51 15.22 -2.79
CA MET A 1 -11.18 15.18 -3.49
C MET A 1 -11.39 14.68 -4.90
N GLN A 2 -10.66 15.18 -5.90
CA GLN A 2 -10.74 14.62 -7.24
C GLN A 2 -9.89 13.34 -7.30
N ILE A 3 -10.54 12.21 -7.57
CA ILE A 3 -9.86 10.91 -7.67
C ILE A 3 -9.13 10.82 -9.01
N PRO A 4 -7.86 10.37 -9.07
CA PRO A 4 -7.13 10.16 -10.31
C PRO A 4 -7.86 9.22 -11.26
N ALA A 5 -7.77 9.45 -12.57
CA ALA A 5 -8.49 8.70 -13.60
C ALA A 5 -8.13 7.21 -13.68
N ASN A 6 -6.98 6.82 -13.15
CA ASN A 6 -6.51 5.43 -13.10
C ASN A 6 -6.95 4.66 -11.84
N VAL A 7 -7.73 5.28 -10.96
CA VAL A 7 -8.28 4.60 -9.77
C VAL A 7 -9.60 3.92 -10.12
N ARG A 8 -9.70 2.64 -9.78
CA ARG A 8 -10.85 1.78 -10.08
C ARG A 8 -11.40 1.15 -8.81
N VAL A 9 -12.70 0.89 -8.78
CA VAL A 9 -13.31 0.05 -7.76
C VAL A 9 -13.00 -1.41 -8.06
N LYS A 10 -12.65 -2.18 -7.04
CA LYS A 10 -12.50 -3.63 -7.15
C LYS A 10 -13.82 -4.29 -7.51
N LYS A 11 -13.77 -5.14 -8.57
CA LYS A 11 -14.88 -5.96 -9.04
C LYS A 11 -14.40 -7.42 -9.15
N PHE A 12 -15.34 -8.34 -9.41
CA PHE A 12 -14.98 -9.71 -9.81
C PHE A 12 -13.97 -9.68 -10.97
N PRO A 13 -12.93 -10.55 -11.01
CA PRO A 13 -12.64 -11.65 -10.08
C PRO A 13 -11.78 -11.26 -8.85
N TRP A 14 -11.31 -10.01 -8.75
CA TRP A 14 -10.40 -9.55 -7.69
C TRP A 14 -10.97 -9.69 -6.27
N THR A 15 -12.30 -9.65 -6.17
CA THR A 15 -13.00 -9.71 -4.88
C THR A 15 -13.01 -11.09 -4.23
N ILE A 16 -12.69 -12.15 -4.98
CA ILE A 16 -12.69 -13.53 -4.49
C ILE A 16 -11.28 -14.12 -4.29
N MET A 17 -10.25 -13.39 -4.68
CA MET A 17 -8.87 -13.89 -4.54
C MET A 17 -8.38 -13.75 -3.09
N PRO A 18 -7.78 -14.80 -2.48
CA PRO A 18 -7.41 -14.81 -1.06
C PRO A 18 -6.43 -13.68 -0.66
N ILE A 19 -5.43 -13.41 -1.49
CA ILE A 19 -4.40 -12.39 -1.24
C ILE A 19 -4.87 -11.01 -1.69
N LEU A 20 -5.67 -10.94 -2.76
CA LEU A 20 -6.21 -9.72 -3.34
C LEU A 20 -7.68 -9.51 -2.93
N SER A 21 -8.01 -9.78 -1.67
CA SER A 21 -9.38 -9.76 -1.17
C SER A 21 -10.10 -8.42 -1.40
N LYS A 22 -11.42 -8.43 -1.28
CA LYS A 22 -12.25 -7.23 -1.38
C LYS A 22 -11.92 -6.13 -0.35
N TYR A 23 -11.16 -6.46 0.68
CA TYR A 23 -10.80 -5.55 1.78
C TYR A 23 -9.43 -4.89 1.61
N THR A 24 -8.63 -5.28 0.61
CA THR A 24 -7.29 -4.73 0.39
C THR A 24 -7.23 -3.89 -0.89
N ALA A 25 -6.50 -2.77 -0.85
CA ALA A 25 -6.10 -2.05 -2.05
C ALA A 25 -4.96 -2.77 -2.76
N HIS A 26 -4.81 -2.59 -4.06
CA HIS A 26 -3.64 -3.02 -4.81
C HIS A 26 -3.42 -2.22 -6.09
N ALA A 27 -2.17 -2.13 -6.50
CA ALA A 27 -1.73 -1.44 -7.70
C ALA A 27 -1.22 -2.44 -8.75
N ILE A 28 -1.80 -2.38 -9.94
CA ILE A 28 -1.33 -3.09 -11.14
C ILE A 28 -1.31 -2.07 -12.27
N TYR A 29 -0.11 -1.64 -12.67
CA TYR A 29 0.05 -0.57 -13.65
C TYR A 29 -0.80 -0.79 -14.91
N PRO A 30 -1.51 0.23 -15.39
CA PRO A 30 -1.52 1.62 -14.90
C PRO A 30 -2.58 1.91 -13.82
N ASN A 31 -3.34 0.92 -13.33
CA ASN A 31 -4.51 1.14 -12.49
C ASN A 31 -4.28 0.80 -11.01
N ILE A 32 -4.98 1.52 -10.16
CA ILE A 32 -5.12 1.26 -8.72
C ILE A 32 -6.53 0.73 -8.47
N TYR A 33 -6.62 -0.39 -7.75
CA TYR A 33 -7.90 -1.02 -7.42
C TYR A 33 -8.19 -0.88 -5.92
N LEU A 34 -9.26 -0.18 -5.59
CA LEU A 34 -9.68 0.11 -4.22
C LEU A 34 -10.94 -0.65 -3.83
N PRO A 35 -11.08 -1.07 -2.56
CA PRO A 35 -12.36 -1.44 -1.98
C PRO A 35 -13.40 -0.34 -2.16
N LEU A 36 -14.68 -0.72 -2.27
CA LEU A 36 -15.78 0.20 -2.55
C LEU A 36 -15.89 1.31 -1.49
N ASP A 37 -15.81 0.93 -0.22
CA ASP A 37 -15.90 1.84 0.93
C ASP A 37 -14.81 2.91 0.91
N ILE A 38 -13.57 2.53 0.59
CA ILE A 38 -12.45 3.46 0.44
C ILE A 38 -12.68 4.38 -0.77
N TYR A 39 -13.10 3.80 -1.90
CA TYR A 39 -13.35 4.57 -3.11
C TYR A 39 -14.45 5.63 -2.91
N GLU A 40 -15.57 5.27 -2.27
CA GLU A 40 -16.67 6.17 -1.95
C GLU A 40 -16.25 7.28 -0.98
N ASP A 41 -15.45 6.94 0.05
CA ASP A 41 -14.92 7.94 0.98
C ASP A 41 -14.03 8.96 0.26
N LEU A 42 -13.16 8.52 -0.64
CA LEU A 42 -12.27 9.40 -1.41
C LEU A 42 -13.02 10.39 -2.32
N GLN A 43 -14.27 10.09 -2.69
CA GLN A 43 -15.13 11.01 -3.46
C GLN A 43 -15.68 12.16 -2.61
N ARG A 44 -15.66 12.05 -1.29
CA ARG A 44 -16.18 13.08 -0.38
C ARG A 44 -15.32 14.37 -0.47
N LYS A 45 -15.91 15.48 -0.07
CA LYS A 45 -15.21 16.77 0.03
C LYS A 45 -14.03 16.71 1.02
N HIS A 46 -14.22 15.98 2.13
CA HIS A 46 -13.22 15.77 3.19
C HIS A 46 -13.07 14.26 3.47
N PRO A 47 -12.27 13.54 2.66
CA PRO A 47 -12.06 12.12 2.86
C PRO A 47 -11.22 11.84 4.12
N ASP A 48 -11.36 10.64 4.68
CA ASP A 48 -10.53 10.19 5.80
C ASP A 48 -9.05 10.15 5.38
N SER A 49 -8.19 10.76 6.18
CA SER A 49 -6.75 10.80 5.93
C SER A 49 -6.11 9.41 5.82
N LYS A 50 -6.68 8.40 6.50
CA LYS A 50 -6.22 7.00 6.36
C LYS A 50 -6.49 6.47 4.96
N ASN A 51 -7.67 6.74 4.41
CA ASN A 51 -8.03 6.31 3.05
C ASN A 51 -7.19 7.01 2.00
N VAL A 52 -6.92 8.31 2.19
CA VAL A 52 -5.98 9.04 1.32
C VAL A 52 -4.56 8.47 1.44
N SER A 53 -4.10 8.08 2.64
CA SER A 53 -2.78 7.47 2.82
C SER A 53 -2.65 6.10 2.12
N ILE A 54 -3.75 5.33 2.02
CA ILE A 54 -3.79 4.09 1.23
C ILE A 54 -3.61 4.42 -0.26
N LEU A 55 -4.31 5.42 -0.77
CA LEU A 55 -4.14 5.85 -2.16
C LEU A 55 -2.71 6.30 -2.46
N VAL A 56 -2.08 7.05 -1.56
CA VAL A 56 -0.67 7.48 -1.68
C VAL A 56 0.28 6.27 -1.72
N HIS A 57 0.02 5.25 -0.89
CA HIS A 57 0.75 3.99 -0.89
C HIS A 57 0.69 3.30 -2.27
N GLU A 58 -0.51 3.12 -2.81
CA GLU A 58 -0.71 2.45 -4.10
C GLU A 58 -0.13 3.27 -5.27
N GLN A 59 -0.19 4.61 -5.20
CA GLN A 59 0.45 5.48 -6.20
C GLN A 59 1.97 5.28 -6.23
N THR A 60 2.61 5.10 -5.08
CA THR A 60 4.05 4.80 -5.01
C THR A 60 4.38 3.49 -5.75
N HIS A 61 3.55 2.46 -5.61
CA HIS A 61 3.73 1.22 -6.37
C HIS A 61 3.56 1.41 -7.88
N ILE A 62 2.57 2.20 -8.32
CA ILE A 62 2.38 2.52 -9.75
C ILE A 62 3.60 3.23 -10.33
N GLU A 63 4.17 4.19 -9.62
CA GLU A 63 5.37 4.91 -10.06
C GLU A 63 6.57 3.95 -10.22
N LYS A 64 6.78 3.06 -9.26
CA LYS A 64 7.84 2.04 -9.32
C LYS A 64 7.62 1.03 -10.46
N GLN A 65 6.39 0.57 -10.64
CA GLN A 65 6.03 -0.33 -11.75
C GLN A 65 6.26 0.34 -13.10
N ASN A 66 5.97 1.63 -13.23
CA ASN A 66 6.23 2.40 -14.45
C ASN A 66 7.74 2.54 -14.74
N GLN A 67 8.56 2.78 -13.70
CA GLN A 67 10.01 2.96 -13.83
C GLN A 67 10.74 1.67 -14.23
N ILE A 68 10.38 0.55 -13.63
CA ILE A 68 11.08 -0.75 -13.78
C ILE A 68 10.44 -1.59 -14.91
N GLY A 69 9.18 -1.33 -15.22
CA GLY A 69 8.32 -2.18 -16.02
C GLY A 69 7.48 -3.12 -15.14
N TRP A 70 6.17 -3.08 -15.29
CA TRP A 70 5.22 -3.75 -14.40
C TRP A 70 5.41 -5.29 -14.33
N LEU A 71 5.80 -5.93 -15.44
CA LEU A 71 6.07 -7.37 -15.48
C LEU A 71 7.30 -7.74 -14.66
N LEU A 72 8.41 -7.01 -14.84
CA LEU A 72 9.65 -7.26 -14.10
C LEU A 72 9.47 -6.93 -12.61
N TRP A 73 8.77 -5.84 -12.32
CA TRP A 73 8.41 -5.47 -10.94
C TRP A 73 7.58 -6.58 -10.28
N GLY A 74 6.52 -7.06 -10.96
CA GLY A 74 5.65 -8.12 -10.46
C GLY A 74 6.41 -9.43 -10.21
N PHE A 75 7.29 -9.83 -11.13
CA PHE A 75 8.13 -11.01 -10.94
C PHE A 75 9.03 -10.87 -9.70
N LYS A 76 9.75 -9.75 -9.56
CA LYS A 76 10.60 -9.51 -8.40
C LYS A 76 9.79 -9.45 -7.10
N TYR A 77 8.62 -8.80 -7.14
CA TYR A 77 7.74 -8.69 -5.98
C TYR A 77 7.24 -10.07 -5.50
N CYS A 78 6.89 -10.96 -6.42
CA CYS A 78 6.43 -12.30 -6.07
C CYS A 78 7.54 -13.21 -5.55
N PHE A 79 8.74 -13.16 -6.16
CA PHE A 79 9.79 -14.17 -5.93
C PHE A 79 10.99 -13.67 -5.11
N VAL A 80 11.16 -12.37 -4.91
CA VAL A 80 12.30 -11.80 -4.16
C VAL A 80 11.80 -11.08 -2.91
N GLY A 81 11.87 -11.74 -1.76
CA GLY A 81 11.36 -11.21 -0.49
C GLY A 81 11.99 -9.88 -0.05
N SER A 82 13.30 -9.71 -0.26
CA SER A 82 14.00 -8.44 0.04
C SER A 82 13.52 -7.30 -0.86
N PHE A 83 13.28 -7.56 -2.14
CA PHE A 83 12.71 -6.58 -3.06
C PHE A 83 11.29 -6.18 -2.61
N ARG A 84 10.44 -7.16 -2.32
CA ARG A 84 9.08 -6.93 -1.80
C ARG A 84 9.11 -6.05 -0.55
N LEU A 85 9.95 -6.39 0.43
CA LEU A 85 10.07 -5.62 1.66
C LEU A 85 10.49 -4.17 1.39
N ASN A 86 11.45 -3.94 0.51
CA ASN A 86 11.90 -2.59 0.17
C ASN A 86 10.81 -1.78 -0.53
N GLU A 87 10.07 -2.38 -1.48
CA GLU A 87 8.95 -1.73 -2.17
C GLU A 87 7.83 -1.34 -1.19
N GLU A 88 7.49 -2.26 -0.25
CA GLU A 88 6.51 -1.96 0.79
C GLU A 88 6.99 -0.83 1.72
N LEU A 89 8.24 -0.84 2.15
CA LEU A 89 8.78 0.21 3.00
C LEU A 89 8.76 1.59 2.31
N GLU A 90 9.05 1.68 1.03
CA GLU A 90 8.97 2.94 0.28
C GLU A 90 7.53 3.45 0.19
N ALA A 91 6.58 2.58 -0.14
CA ALA A 91 5.17 2.94 -0.19
C ALA A 91 4.62 3.35 1.20
N ILE A 92 5.03 2.63 2.26
CA ILE A 92 4.69 2.96 3.65
C ILE A 92 5.26 4.31 4.06
N LYS A 93 6.51 4.63 3.71
CA LYS A 93 7.12 5.95 3.98
C LYS A 93 6.30 7.09 3.37
N SER A 94 5.81 6.92 2.14
CA SER A 94 4.95 7.89 1.49
C SER A 94 3.63 8.10 2.27
N SER A 95 2.99 7.02 2.72
CA SER A 95 1.81 7.06 3.59
C SER A 95 2.10 7.75 4.93
N MET A 96 3.24 7.44 5.55
CA MET A 96 3.66 8.02 6.83
C MET A 96 3.87 9.52 6.73
N LYS A 97 4.57 10.00 5.69
CA LYS A 97 4.76 11.43 5.42
C LYS A 97 3.42 12.15 5.26
N TYR A 98 2.51 11.56 4.49
CA TYR A 98 1.19 12.12 4.31
C TYR A 98 0.42 12.22 5.65
N LEU A 99 0.34 11.14 6.43
CA LEU A 99 -0.36 11.13 7.71
C LEU A 99 0.26 12.11 8.70
N LYS A 100 1.59 12.17 8.78
CA LYS A 100 2.31 13.11 9.64
C LYS A 100 2.00 14.57 9.28
N SER A 101 1.92 14.90 7.99
CA SER A 101 1.52 16.24 7.51
C SER A 101 0.08 16.61 7.90
N LYS A 102 -0.75 15.63 8.21
CA LYS A 102 -2.15 15.79 8.70
C LYS A 102 -2.27 15.71 10.22
N GLY A 103 -1.16 15.62 10.94
CA GLY A 103 -1.17 15.44 12.41
C GLY A 103 -1.78 14.11 12.86
N LYS A 104 -1.71 13.07 12.02
CA LYS A 104 -2.25 11.73 12.29
C LYS A 104 -1.13 10.75 12.57
N ASN A 105 -1.41 9.76 13.41
CA ASN A 105 -0.49 8.68 13.72
C ASN A 105 -0.58 7.54 12.71
N TYR A 106 0.50 6.78 12.59
CA TYR A 106 0.57 5.55 11.81
C TYR A 106 0.61 4.33 12.73
N ASP A 107 -0.19 3.31 12.43
CA ASP A 107 -0.25 2.08 13.24
C ASP A 107 0.89 1.13 12.85
N ILE A 108 2.04 1.35 13.49
CA ILE A 108 3.28 0.60 13.25
C ILE A 108 3.11 -0.88 13.60
N ASP A 109 2.46 -1.20 14.74
CA ASP A 109 2.29 -2.58 15.19
C ASP A 109 1.43 -3.39 14.22
N LYS A 110 0.31 -2.84 13.79
CA LYS A 110 -0.56 -3.48 12.79
C LYS A 110 0.20 -3.73 11.49
N ARG A 111 0.97 -2.76 11.02
CA ARG A 111 1.74 -2.89 9.77
C ARG A 111 2.89 -3.89 9.91
N ALA A 112 3.60 -3.91 11.04
CA ALA A 112 4.65 -4.89 11.30
C ALA A 112 4.12 -6.32 11.31
N ARG A 113 2.94 -6.56 11.92
CA ARG A 113 2.25 -7.86 11.87
C ARG A 113 1.87 -8.25 10.44
N ALA A 114 1.38 -7.31 9.63
CA ALA A 114 1.06 -7.59 8.24
C ALA A 114 2.30 -7.98 7.45
N LEU A 115 3.39 -7.21 7.52
CA LEU A 115 4.65 -7.49 6.79
C LEU A 115 5.29 -8.81 7.19
N SER A 116 5.15 -9.24 8.45
CA SER A 116 5.65 -10.53 8.94
C SER A 116 4.68 -11.69 8.73
N GLY A 117 3.51 -11.45 8.14
CA GLY A 117 2.46 -12.42 7.94
C GLY A 117 2.34 -12.95 6.50
N TYR A 118 1.30 -13.76 6.26
CA TYR A 118 1.06 -14.43 4.99
C TYR A 118 0.76 -13.49 3.82
N LEU A 119 0.17 -12.32 4.07
CA LEU A 119 -0.16 -11.35 3.02
C LEU A 119 1.07 -10.86 2.25
N TYR A 120 2.22 -10.81 2.91
CA TYR A 120 3.50 -10.43 2.32
C TYR A 120 4.48 -11.61 2.23
N LEU A 121 3.96 -12.84 2.28
CA LEU A 121 4.73 -14.08 2.18
C LEU A 121 5.89 -14.16 3.18
N TRP A 122 5.63 -13.70 4.43
CA TRP A 122 6.60 -13.71 5.53
C TRP A 122 7.98 -13.17 5.14
N CYS A 123 8.02 -12.06 4.37
CA CYS A 123 9.27 -11.52 3.85
C CYS A 123 10.22 -10.94 4.92
N VAL A 124 9.74 -10.78 6.15
CA VAL A 124 10.51 -10.25 7.29
C VAL A 124 9.89 -10.75 8.59
N ASP A 125 10.69 -10.89 9.65
CA ASP A 125 10.17 -11.13 11.00
C ASP A 125 9.57 -9.85 11.62
N TYR A 126 8.68 -10.03 12.61
CA TYR A 126 7.97 -8.91 13.25
C TYR A 126 8.90 -7.88 13.90
N LYS A 127 9.93 -8.34 14.61
CA LYS A 127 10.86 -7.45 15.34
C LYS A 127 11.63 -6.55 14.37
N THR A 128 12.13 -7.13 13.29
CA THR A 128 12.84 -6.40 12.22
C THR A 128 11.87 -5.46 11.48
N ALA A 129 10.67 -5.91 11.15
CA ALA A 129 9.65 -5.07 10.53
C ALA A 129 9.32 -3.85 11.39
N LYS A 130 9.07 -4.07 12.69
CA LYS A 130 8.76 -3.00 13.64
C LYS A 130 9.89 -1.97 13.72
N ALA A 131 11.14 -2.41 13.90
CA ALA A 131 12.29 -1.52 13.98
C ALA A 131 12.47 -0.66 12.71
N ARG A 132 12.28 -1.26 11.51
CA ARG A 132 12.35 -0.51 10.25
C ARG A 132 11.21 0.50 10.10
N LEU A 133 10.01 0.17 10.55
CA LEU A 133 8.86 1.07 10.51
C LEU A 133 9.00 2.22 11.51
N GLU A 134 9.50 1.97 12.72
CA GLU A 134 9.79 3.01 13.71
C GLU A 134 10.83 3.99 13.19
N LYS A 135 11.90 3.49 12.57
CA LYS A 135 12.90 4.33 11.90
C LYS A 135 12.27 5.16 10.78
N ALA A 136 11.48 4.54 9.90
CA ALA A 136 10.81 5.24 8.81
C ALA A 136 9.87 6.34 9.32
N TRP A 137 9.16 6.10 10.42
CA TRP A 137 8.29 7.09 11.05
C TRP A 137 9.06 8.27 11.64
N SER A 138 10.22 8.02 12.27
CA SER A 138 11.08 9.10 12.80
C SER A 138 11.64 10.00 11.70
N GLU A 139 11.89 9.45 10.52
CA GLU A 139 12.44 10.14 9.35
C GLU A 139 11.37 10.80 8.43
N ALA A 140 10.10 10.54 8.67
CA ALA A 140 8.99 10.98 7.82
C ALA A 140 8.61 12.48 7.98
#